data_30f3a500b585aa00e2b2a8e1feb8b48f
#
_entry.id   30f3a500b585aa00e2b2a8e1feb8b48f
#
_cell.length_a   1.000
_cell.length_b   1.000
_cell.length_c   1.000
_cell.angle_alpha   90.00
_cell.angle_beta   90.00
_cell.angle_gamma   90.00
#
_symmetry.space_group_name_H-M   'P 1'
#
loop_
_entity.id
_entity.type
_entity.pdbx_description
1 polymer ?
#
loop_
_entity_poly.entity_id
_entity_poly.type
_entity_poly.pdbx_seq_one_letter_code
_entity_poly.pdbx_strand_id
1 'polypeptide(L)'
;QMVVERKMKERQEHDRRKLGRDAFLEKVWAWKAESGGTIVNQLKRLGASCDWSRERFTMDEGLSQAVLKVFVQLYRDGLIYKDKRLVNWDPKFQTAISDLEVVQVDASGKIKWPPDDDEDNSGPDFAALEKALKRSPGGQMYHFRYPLADDPSSHIVVATPRPETMLGDTGVAVHPDDERYTDMVGKMVKLPLVGRLIPIVADEYSDPEKGTGAVKITPAHDFNDFEVGKRCDLARVNILDEHAAIIDGGEAEEHDIPKTYRGMDRFQARLAVIKDMHAADLLAKIEPTTHQVPHGDRSSEVIEPFLTDQWYENAEELAKPALAAVQGGD
;
A
#
# COMPACT_ATOMS: atom_id res chain seq x y z
N GLN A 1 20.25 12.02 -7.89
CA GLN A 1 19.06 11.89 -8.71
C GLN A 1 18.08 13.03 -8.45
N MET A 2 17.49 13.20 -7.28
CA MET A 2 16.47 14.22 -6.95
C MET A 2 16.87 15.66 -7.32
N VAL A 3 18.14 16.06 -7.09
CA VAL A 3 18.64 17.39 -7.48
C VAL A 3 18.60 17.57 -8.99
N VAL A 4 18.98 16.53 -9.73
CA VAL A 4 18.96 16.57 -11.22
C VAL A 4 17.52 16.67 -11.73
N GLU A 5 16.59 15.87 -11.19
CA GLU A 5 15.16 15.94 -11.55
C GLU A 5 14.58 17.33 -11.27
N ARG A 6 14.88 17.91 -10.08
CA ARG A 6 14.45 19.27 -9.76
C ARG A 6 14.98 20.30 -10.74
N LYS A 7 16.28 20.25 -11.08
CA LYS A 7 16.89 21.14 -12.09
C LYS A 7 16.27 20.98 -13.47
N MET A 8 15.97 19.74 -13.89
CA MET A 8 15.27 19.47 -15.14
C MET A 8 13.87 20.10 -15.14
N LYS A 9 13.13 19.98 -14.04
CA LYS A 9 11.80 20.61 -13.90
C LYS A 9 11.87 22.13 -13.95
N GLU A 10 12.85 22.75 -13.27
CA GLU A 10 13.09 24.20 -13.30
C GLU A 10 13.42 24.69 -14.72
N ARG A 11 14.10 23.87 -15.53
CA ARG A 11 14.45 24.16 -16.93
C ARG A 11 13.36 23.77 -17.93
N GLN A 12 12.20 23.27 -17.46
CA GLN A 12 11.11 22.77 -18.29
C GLN A 12 11.53 21.65 -19.28
N GLU A 13 12.53 20.86 -18.90
CA GLU A 13 12.97 19.70 -19.65
C GLU A 13 12.00 18.51 -19.44
N HIS A 14 12.06 17.53 -20.33
CA HIS A 14 11.31 16.28 -20.15
C HIS A 14 11.71 15.58 -18.85
N ASP A 15 10.74 14.94 -18.20
CA ASP A 15 11.01 14.12 -17.03
C ASP A 15 11.90 12.90 -17.38
N ARG A 16 12.46 12.25 -16.36
CA ARG A 16 13.39 11.12 -16.55
C ARG A 16 12.78 9.97 -17.35
N ARG A 17 11.45 9.75 -17.29
CA ARG A 17 10.78 8.65 -18.00
C ARG A 17 10.72 8.93 -19.51
N LYS A 18 10.34 10.15 -19.87
CA LYS A 18 10.33 10.59 -21.29
C LYS A 18 11.73 10.71 -21.85
N LEU A 19 12.70 11.12 -21.03
CA LEU A 19 14.10 11.26 -21.45
C LEU A 19 14.77 9.90 -21.70
N GLY A 20 14.37 8.86 -20.93
CA GLY A 20 15.01 7.56 -20.95
C GLY A 20 16.21 7.45 -19.99
N ARG A 21 16.57 6.19 -19.63
CA ARG A 21 17.57 5.92 -18.61
C ARG A 21 18.95 6.47 -18.94
N ASP A 22 19.43 6.21 -20.14
CA ASP A 22 20.82 6.53 -20.53
C ASP A 22 21.04 8.05 -20.56
N ALA A 23 20.17 8.79 -21.21
CA ALA A 23 20.25 10.25 -21.27
C ALA A 23 20.05 10.89 -19.89
N PHE A 24 19.27 10.29 -19.01
CA PHE A 24 19.14 10.74 -17.62
C PHE A 24 20.43 10.49 -16.82
N LEU A 25 21.05 9.32 -16.97
CA LEU A 25 22.32 8.99 -16.32
C LEU A 25 23.45 9.92 -16.77
N GLU A 26 23.52 10.31 -18.03
CA GLU A 26 24.49 11.31 -18.53
C GLU A 26 24.35 12.62 -17.73
N LYS A 27 23.13 13.11 -17.50
CA LYS A 27 22.89 14.32 -16.70
C LYS A 27 23.30 14.12 -15.24
N VAL A 28 23.07 12.94 -14.67
CA VAL A 28 23.49 12.62 -13.31
C VAL A 28 25.00 12.61 -13.17
N TRP A 29 25.72 12.00 -14.13
CA TRP A 29 27.18 12.00 -14.16
C TRP A 29 27.76 13.38 -14.36
N ALA A 30 27.20 14.21 -15.25
CA ALA A 30 27.62 15.60 -15.43
C ALA A 30 27.44 16.40 -14.11
N TRP A 31 26.32 16.25 -13.44
CA TRP A 31 26.10 16.87 -12.13
C TRP A 31 27.07 16.36 -11.06
N LYS A 32 27.38 15.06 -11.03
CA LYS A 32 28.38 14.49 -10.12
C LYS A 32 29.76 15.11 -10.36
N ALA A 33 30.15 15.28 -11.61
CA ALA A 33 31.44 15.91 -11.95
C ALA A 33 31.50 17.37 -11.49
N GLU A 34 30.40 18.12 -11.64
CA GLU A 34 30.30 19.52 -11.21
C GLU A 34 30.31 19.65 -9.69
N SER A 35 29.45 18.89 -8.98
CA SER A 35 29.14 19.07 -7.57
C SER A 35 30.04 18.24 -6.62
N GLY A 36 30.51 17.06 -7.06
CA GLY A 36 31.25 16.13 -6.21
C GLY A 36 32.59 16.71 -5.73
N GLY A 37 33.32 17.39 -6.57
CA GLY A 37 34.57 18.02 -6.22
C GLY A 37 34.44 19.16 -5.20
N THR A 38 33.28 19.80 -5.12
CA THR A 38 33.03 20.90 -4.18
C THR A 38 33.09 20.43 -2.73
N ILE A 39 32.41 19.34 -2.38
CA ILE A 39 32.37 18.77 -1.03
C ILE A 39 33.77 18.39 -0.56
N VAL A 40 34.53 17.68 -1.41
CA VAL A 40 35.88 17.24 -1.11
C VAL A 40 36.80 18.44 -0.87
N ASN A 41 36.72 19.48 -1.70
CA ASN A 41 37.50 20.71 -1.53
C ASN A 41 37.13 21.47 -0.26
N GLN A 42 35.85 21.50 0.12
CA GLN A 42 35.39 22.10 1.38
C GLN A 42 35.98 21.35 2.59
N LEU A 43 35.93 20.02 2.60
CA LEU A 43 36.51 19.18 3.66
C LEU A 43 38.03 19.38 3.77
N LYS A 44 38.76 19.46 2.65
CA LYS A 44 40.19 19.78 2.64
C LYS A 44 40.47 21.14 3.28
N ARG A 45 39.66 22.14 2.96
CA ARG A 45 39.80 23.49 3.56
C ARG A 45 39.51 23.53 5.05
N LEU A 46 38.62 22.65 5.54
CA LEU A 46 38.32 22.47 6.98
C LEU A 46 39.43 21.69 7.71
N GLY A 47 40.44 21.18 7.01
CA GLY A 47 41.54 20.43 7.59
C GLY A 47 41.22 18.98 7.91
N ALA A 48 40.19 18.40 7.29
CA ALA A 48 39.88 16.99 7.48
C ALA A 48 41.04 16.09 7.01
N SER A 49 41.49 15.20 7.89
CA SER A 49 42.63 14.31 7.66
C SER A 49 42.22 12.97 7.03
N CYS A 50 41.65 13.03 5.85
CA CYS A 50 41.29 11.84 5.06
C CYS A 50 42.38 11.49 4.04
N ASP A 51 42.49 10.22 3.67
CA ASP A 51 43.30 9.83 2.54
C ASP A 51 42.56 10.08 1.22
N TRP A 52 42.72 11.26 0.67
CA TRP A 52 42.07 11.74 -0.54
C TRP A 52 42.46 10.95 -1.80
N SER A 53 43.57 10.19 -1.76
CA SER A 53 43.97 9.32 -2.87
C SER A 53 43.07 8.10 -3.02
N ARG A 54 42.37 7.73 -1.96
CA ARG A 54 41.41 6.61 -1.91
C ARG A 54 39.97 7.06 -1.97
N GLU A 55 39.72 8.26 -2.49
CA GLU A 55 38.34 8.72 -2.72
C GLU A 55 37.58 7.73 -3.62
N ARG A 56 36.41 7.30 -3.17
CA ARG A 56 35.54 6.40 -3.91
C ARG A 56 34.15 6.99 -4.02
N PHE A 57 33.47 6.62 -5.08
CA PHE A 57 32.06 6.94 -5.30
C PHE A 57 31.25 5.64 -5.38
N THR A 58 30.13 5.56 -4.67
CA THR A 58 29.34 4.32 -4.53
C THR A 58 28.91 3.68 -5.84
N MET A 59 28.84 4.44 -6.92
CA MET A 59 28.52 3.96 -8.27
C MET A 59 29.72 3.93 -9.21
N ASP A 60 30.97 4.03 -8.69
CA ASP A 60 32.15 3.87 -9.54
C ASP A 60 32.27 2.42 -10.04
N GLU A 61 33.06 2.23 -11.11
CA GLU A 61 33.23 0.94 -11.76
C GLU A 61 33.64 -0.17 -10.77
N GLY A 62 34.64 0.11 -9.93
CA GLY A 62 35.16 -0.88 -9.00
C GLY A 62 34.14 -1.29 -7.93
N LEU A 63 33.39 -0.35 -7.35
CA LEU A 63 32.34 -0.67 -6.39
C LEU A 63 31.14 -1.34 -7.07
N SER A 64 30.78 -0.95 -8.30
CA SER A 64 29.75 -1.62 -9.08
C SER A 64 30.08 -3.09 -9.33
N GLN A 65 31.34 -3.41 -9.68
CA GLN A 65 31.81 -4.78 -9.84
C GLN A 65 31.78 -5.57 -8.51
N ALA A 66 32.16 -4.93 -7.40
CA ALA A 66 32.11 -5.55 -6.09
C ALA A 66 30.67 -5.91 -5.66
N VAL A 67 29.72 -4.98 -5.88
CA VAL A 67 28.29 -5.22 -5.61
C VAL A 67 27.76 -6.39 -6.42
N LEU A 68 28.03 -6.41 -7.74
CA LEU A 68 27.60 -7.52 -8.59
C LEU A 68 28.18 -8.85 -8.14
N LYS A 69 29.46 -8.89 -7.79
CA LYS A 69 30.12 -10.10 -7.31
C LYS A 69 29.47 -10.64 -6.03
N VAL A 70 29.22 -9.77 -5.05
CA VAL A 70 28.60 -10.15 -3.77
C VAL A 70 27.17 -10.59 -3.99
N PHE A 71 26.38 -9.84 -4.76
CA PHE A 71 25.00 -10.20 -5.07
C PHE A 71 24.88 -11.60 -5.71
N VAL A 72 25.70 -11.86 -6.74
CA VAL A 72 25.70 -13.17 -7.42
C VAL A 72 26.14 -14.31 -6.47
N GLN A 73 27.12 -14.04 -5.60
CA GLN A 73 27.55 -15.04 -4.62
C GLN A 73 26.42 -15.37 -3.64
N LEU A 74 25.80 -14.36 -3.03
CA LEU A 74 24.71 -14.55 -2.07
C LEU A 74 23.48 -15.24 -2.71
N TYR A 75 23.23 -14.96 -3.99
CA TYR A 75 22.17 -15.66 -4.73
C TYR A 75 22.49 -17.15 -4.92
N ARG A 76 23.74 -17.49 -5.27
CA ARG A 76 24.20 -18.87 -5.41
C ARG A 76 24.17 -19.64 -4.10
N ASP A 77 24.43 -18.94 -3.00
CA ASP A 77 24.39 -19.50 -1.65
C ASP A 77 22.93 -19.60 -1.09
N GLY A 78 21.93 -19.15 -1.86
CA GLY A 78 20.51 -19.18 -1.45
C GLY A 78 20.16 -18.16 -0.36
N LEU A 79 21.04 -17.18 -0.11
CA LEU A 79 20.84 -16.14 0.90
C LEU A 79 20.13 -14.91 0.36
N ILE A 80 20.12 -14.70 -0.94
CA ILE A 80 19.27 -13.73 -1.63
C ILE A 80 18.27 -14.48 -2.50
N TYR A 81 17.02 -14.08 -2.42
CA TYR A 81 15.91 -14.70 -3.17
C TYR A 81 14.88 -13.65 -3.58
N LYS A 82 14.07 -13.99 -4.59
CA LYS A 82 12.96 -13.18 -5.07
C LYS A 82 11.66 -13.75 -4.54
N ASP A 83 10.81 -12.90 -3.99
CA ASP A 83 9.51 -13.30 -3.46
C ASP A 83 8.48 -12.19 -3.70
N LYS A 84 7.22 -12.59 -3.83
CA LYS A 84 6.09 -11.67 -3.99
C LYS A 84 5.49 -11.37 -2.63
N ARG A 85 5.70 -10.14 -2.16
CA ARG A 85 5.20 -9.66 -0.85
C ARG A 85 4.57 -8.28 -0.99
N LEU A 86 3.80 -7.90 0.02
CA LEU A 86 3.36 -6.53 0.18
C LEU A 86 4.55 -5.62 0.53
N VAL A 87 4.62 -4.48 -0.14
CA VAL A 87 5.58 -3.41 0.14
C VAL A 87 4.85 -2.08 0.29
N ASN A 88 5.49 -1.11 0.95
CA ASN A 88 5.03 0.27 0.91
C ASN A 88 5.33 0.84 -0.48
N TRP A 89 4.31 1.04 -1.28
CA TRP A 89 4.44 1.52 -2.65
C TRP A 89 4.09 2.99 -2.77
N ASP A 90 5.02 3.76 -3.32
CA ASP A 90 4.79 5.15 -3.68
C ASP A 90 4.28 5.24 -5.13
N PRO A 91 2.97 5.50 -5.36
CA PRO A 91 2.41 5.50 -6.70
C PRO A 91 2.88 6.68 -7.56
N LYS A 92 3.34 7.77 -6.94
CA LYS A 92 3.88 8.92 -7.65
C LYS A 92 5.28 8.67 -8.19
N PHE A 93 6.12 8.04 -7.39
CA PHE A 93 7.47 7.66 -7.81
C PHE A 93 7.54 6.29 -8.46
N GLN A 94 6.47 5.48 -8.35
CA GLN A 94 6.39 4.11 -8.86
C GLN A 94 7.56 3.27 -8.35
N THR A 95 7.70 3.24 -7.03
CA THR A 95 8.77 2.52 -6.35
C THR A 95 8.33 2.07 -4.96
N ALA A 96 8.88 0.94 -4.51
CA ALA A 96 8.81 0.57 -3.11
C ALA A 96 9.68 1.53 -2.28
N ILE A 97 9.22 1.86 -1.08
CA ILE A 97 9.95 2.66 -0.10
C ILE A 97 10.08 1.89 1.21
N SER A 98 11.10 2.24 2.00
CA SER A 98 11.34 1.67 3.33
C SER A 98 10.28 2.16 4.33
N ASP A 99 10.02 1.37 5.37
CA ASP A 99 9.17 1.78 6.50
C ASP A 99 9.65 3.09 7.15
N LEU A 100 10.97 3.34 7.13
CA LEU A 100 11.57 4.58 7.65
C LEU A 100 11.24 5.82 6.80
N GLU A 101 10.80 5.64 5.57
CA GLU A 101 10.40 6.71 4.63
C GLU A 101 8.87 6.93 4.63
N VAL A 102 8.15 6.19 5.49
CA VAL A 102 6.69 6.34 5.65
C VAL A 102 6.38 7.25 6.82
N VAL A 103 5.66 8.33 6.54
CA VAL A 103 5.19 9.29 7.55
C VAL A 103 3.70 9.07 7.80
N GLN A 104 3.34 8.86 9.05
CA GLN A 104 1.93 8.73 9.44
C GLN A 104 1.30 10.11 9.58
N VAL A 105 0.22 10.35 8.84
CA VAL A 105 -0.52 11.63 8.85
C VAL A 105 -1.93 11.38 9.38
N ASP A 106 -2.32 12.15 10.40
CA ASP A 106 -3.66 12.03 10.98
C ASP A 106 -4.73 12.49 9.97
N ALA A 107 -5.68 11.62 9.69
CA ALA A 107 -6.86 11.90 8.88
C ALA A 107 -8.10 11.88 9.76
N SER A 108 -8.85 12.97 9.76
CA SER A 108 -10.08 13.12 10.56
C SER A 108 -11.24 13.54 9.69
N GLY A 109 -12.39 12.93 9.88
CA GLY A 109 -13.62 13.22 9.19
C GLY A 109 -14.68 13.91 10.06
N LYS A 110 -15.75 14.36 9.39
CA LYS A 110 -16.88 15.04 10.06
C LYS A 110 -18.24 14.61 9.52
N ILE A 111 -18.26 13.77 8.49
CA ILE A 111 -19.52 13.39 7.81
C ILE A 111 -20.10 12.19 8.55
N LYS A 112 -21.39 12.32 8.90
CA LYS A 112 -22.20 11.26 9.49
C LYS A 112 -23.44 11.06 8.62
N TRP A 113 -23.80 9.82 8.37
CA TRP A 113 -25.00 9.44 7.66
C TRP A 113 -25.44 8.04 8.11
N PRO A 114 -26.77 7.80 8.39
CA PRO A 114 -27.77 8.84 8.53
C PRO A 114 -27.47 9.79 9.69
N PRO A 115 -27.96 11.04 9.65
CA PRO A 115 -27.86 11.97 10.76
C PRO A 115 -28.69 11.49 11.97
N ASP A 116 -28.40 12.00 13.18
CA ASP A 116 -29.04 11.50 14.41
C ASP A 116 -30.55 11.83 14.49
N ASP A 117 -30.96 12.94 13.83
CA ASP A 117 -32.31 13.50 13.96
C ASP A 117 -33.12 13.39 12.65
N ASP A 118 -32.80 12.41 11.80
CA ASP A 118 -33.34 12.39 10.42
C ASP A 118 -34.68 11.64 10.35
N GLU A 119 -35.76 12.42 10.23
CA GLU A 119 -37.04 11.96 9.67
C GLU A 119 -37.00 11.96 8.12
N ASP A 120 -35.97 12.56 7.50
CA ASP A 120 -35.81 12.70 6.06
C ASP A 120 -34.80 11.68 5.53
N ASN A 121 -35.29 10.65 4.85
CA ASN A 121 -34.51 9.57 4.25
C ASN A 121 -33.67 10.05 3.02
N SER A 122 -33.12 11.26 3.10
CA SER A 122 -32.20 11.78 2.10
C SER A 122 -30.90 11.00 2.12
N GLY A 123 -30.40 10.59 0.95
CA GLY A 123 -29.11 9.89 0.84
C GLY A 123 -27.93 10.72 1.35
N PRO A 124 -26.73 10.14 1.41
CA PRO A 124 -25.52 10.85 1.82
C PRO A 124 -25.25 12.07 0.91
N ASP A 125 -24.73 13.15 1.49
CA ASP A 125 -24.21 14.28 0.68
C ASP A 125 -22.91 13.87 -0.02
N PHE A 126 -23.05 13.35 -1.23
CA PHE A 126 -21.91 12.90 -2.04
C PHE A 126 -20.97 14.04 -2.48
N ALA A 127 -21.45 15.28 -2.57
CA ALA A 127 -20.61 16.42 -2.89
C ALA A 127 -19.70 16.77 -1.69
N ALA A 128 -20.25 16.74 -0.48
CA ALA A 128 -19.46 16.88 0.74
C ALA A 128 -18.46 15.74 0.90
N LEU A 129 -18.84 14.49 0.60
CA LEU A 129 -17.94 13.33 0.63
C LEU A 129 -16.79 13.47 -0.35
N GLU A 130 -17.04 13.87 -1.60
CA GLU A 130 -16.01 14.11 -2.61
C GLU A 130 -15.00 15.18 -2.13
N LYS A 131 -15.50 16.26 -1.56
CA LYS A 131 -14.66 17.33 -1.01
C LYS A 131 -13.83 16.83 0.18
N ALA A 132 -14.44 16.01 1.04
CA ALA A 132 -13.75 15.42 2.19
C ALA A 132 -12.64 14.45 1.76
N LEU A 133 -12.88 13.59 0.77
CA LEU A 133 -11.89 12.66 0.22
C LEU A 133 -10.67 13.39 -0.37
N LYS A 134 -10.89 14.49 -1.07
CA LYS A 134 -9.79 15.32 -1.61
C LYS A 134 -8.93 15.96 -0.52
N ARG A 135 -9.49 16.20 0.67
CA ARG A 135 -8.80 16.87 1.78
C ARG A 135 -8.17 15.89 2.77
N SER A 136 -8.87 14.81 3.08
CA SER A 136 -8.50 13.84 4.12
C SER A 136 -9.07 12.47 3.77
N PRO A 137 -8.39 11.70 2.91
CA PRO A 137 -8.96 10.49 2.29
C PRO A 137 -9.27 9.35 3.27
N GLY A 138 -8.81 9.45 4.51
CA GLY A 138 -9.04 8.44 5.54
C GLY A 138 -9.97 8.84 6.68
N GLY A 139 -10.60 10.02 6.61
CA GLY A 139 -11.34 10.57 7.75
C GLY A 139 -12.73 9.99 7.99
N GLN A 140 -13.21 9.04 7.19
CA GLN A 140 -14.54 8.45 7.30
C GLN A 140 -14.48 6.94 7.40
N MET A 141 -15.40 6.35 8.18
CA MET A 141 -15.64 4.92 8.25
C MET A 141 -16.96 4.61 7.53
N TYR A 142 -16.93 3.66 6.60
CA TYR A 142 -18.07 3.24 5.81
C TYR A 142 -18.50 1.85 6.21
N HIS A 143 -19.77 1.65 6.53
CA HIS A 143 -20.34 0.39 6.96
C HIS A 143 -21.16 -0.20 5.82
N PHE A 144 -20.79 -1.40 5.37
CA PHE A 144 -21.40 -2.09 4.24
C PHE A 144 -22.04 -3.40 4.67
N ARG A 145 -23.24 -3.67 4.14
CA ARG A 145 -23.93 -4.95 4.29
C ARG A 145 -23.43 -5.91 3.21
N TYR A 146 -22.88 -7.04 3.63
CA TYR A 146 -22.47 -8.13 2.74
C TYR A 146 -23.51 -9.25 2.87
N PRO A 147 -24.38 -9.48 1.87
CA PRO A 147 -25.44 -10.49 1.93
C PRO A 147 -24.86 -11.90 2.01
N LEU A 148 -25.48 -12.78 2.83
CA LEU A 148 -25.16 -14.19 2.82
C LEU A 148 -25.56 -14.82 1.47
N ALA A 149 -24.76 -15.76 0.99
CA ALA A 149 -25.00 -16.38 -0.30
C ALA A 149 -26.21 -17.32 -0.30
N ASP A 150 -26.48 -17.96 0.83
CA ASP A 150 -27.59 -18.89 1.05
C ASP A 150 -28.88 -18.20 1.50
N ASP A 151 -28.77 -17.01 2.07
CA ASP A 151 -29.90 -16.18 2.49
C ASP A 151 -29.61 -14.69 2.24
N PRO A 152 -29.94 -14.16 1.05
CA PRO A 152 -29.71 -12.75 0.71
C PRO A 152 -30.49 -11.73 1.57
N SER A 153 -31.47 -12.18 2.37
CA SER A 153 -32.16 -11.31 3.33
C SER A 153 -31.35 -11.08 4.61
N SER A 154 -30.40 -11.96 4.89
CA SER A 154 -29.44 -11.86 5.99
C SER A 154 -28.10 -11.33 5.48
N HIS A 155 -27.38 -10.59 6.32
CA HIS A 155 -26.11 -9.99 5.96
C HIS A 155 -25.15 -9.85 7.15
N ILE A 156 -23.87 -9.79 6.87
CA ILE A 156 -22.85 -9.35 7.83
C ILE A 156 -22.45 -7.91 7.50
N VAL A 157 -22.26 -7.07 8.51
CA VAL A 157 -21.85 -5.67 8.31
C VAL A 157 -20.36 -5.53 8.58
N VAL A 158 -19.64 -5.05 7.59
CA VAL A 158 -18.21 -4.72 7.69
C VAL A 158 -18.00 -3.21 7.69
N ALA A 159 -16.94 -2.73 8.34
CA ALA A 159 -16.59 -1.33 8.39
C ALA A 159 -15.19 -1.09 7.81
N THR A 160 -15.03 -0.09 6.95
CA THR A 160 -13.75 0.22 6.30
C THR A 160 -13.58 1.72 6.03
N PRO A 161 -12.36 2.28 6.20
CA PRO A 161 -12.04 3.62 5.71
C PRO A 161 -11.63 3.62 4.23
N ARG A 162 -11.47 2.43 3.61
CA ARG A 162 -10.99 2.24 2.24
C ARG A 162 -12.00 1.45 1.38
N PRO A 163 -13.16 2.03 1.05
CA PRO A 163 -14.21 1.35 0.28
C PRO A 163 -13.77 0.73 -1.03
N GLU A 164 -12.84 1.37 -1.74
CA GLU A 164 -12.33 0.90 -3.04
C GLU A 164 -11.69 -0.48 -2.95
N THR A 165 -11.04 -0.80 -1.81
CA THR A 165 -10.35 -2.09 -1.67
C THR A 165 -11.31 -3.27 -1.53
N MET A 166 -12.61 -3.03 -1.24
CA MET A 166 -13.58 -4.11 -1.18
C MET A 166 -13.69 -4.91 -2.48
N LEU A 167 -13.37 -4.30 -3.62
CA LEU A 167 -13.37 -5.00 -4.92
C LEU A 167 -12.40 -6.19 -4.93
N GLY A 168 -11.39 -6.18 -4.06
CA GLY A 168 -10.39 -7.24 -3.88
C GLY A 168 -10.60 -8.10 -2.64
N ASP A 169 -11.73 -8.00 -1.93
CA ASP A 169 -11.97 -8.82 -0.75
C ASP A 169 -12.05 -10.30 -1.10
N THR A 170 -11.46 -11.12 -0.24
CA THR A 170 -11.44 -12.57 -0.38
C THR A 170 -11.91 -13.33 0.86
N GLY A 171 -12.27 -12.59 1.90
CA GLY A 171 -12.89 -13.13 3.12
C GLY A 171 -13.46 -12.03 4.00
N VAL A 172 -14.23 -12.47 4.99
CA VAL A 172 -14.65 -11.66 6.14
C VAL A 172 -14.19 -12.40 7.39
N ALA A 173 -13.39 -11.75 8.24
CA ALA A 173 -12.93 -12.33 9.49
C ALA A 173 -13.81 -11.88 10.66
N VAL A 174 -14.06 -12.80 11.57
CA VAL A 174 -14.73 -12.57 12.85
C VAL A 174 -13.93 -13.24 13.97
N HIS A 175 -14.03 -12.74 15.19
CA HIS A 175 -13.33 -13.37 16.31
C HIS A 175 -13.94 -14.76 16.61
N PRO A 176 -13.12 -15.79 16.89
CA PRO A 176 -13.63 -17.14 17.16
C PRO A 176 -14.59 -17.20 18.35
N ASP A 177 -14.42 -16.33 19.36
CA ASP A 177 -15.26 -16.28 20.57
C ASP A 177 -16.41 -15.25 20.46
N ASP A 178 -16.63 -14.64 19.30
CA ASP A 178 -17.74 -13.69 19.12
C ASP A 178 -19.06 -14.43 18.85
N GLU A 179 -19.88 -14.55 19.88
CA GLU A 179 -21.15 -15.27 19.83
C GLU A 179 -22.12 -14.75 18.76
N ARG A 180 -21.97 -13.48 18.32
CA ARG A 180 -22.82 -12.87 17.28
C ARG A 180 -22.64 -13.54 15.91
N TYR A 181 -21.48 -14.12 15.67
CA TYR A 181 -21.08 -14.65 14.37
C TYR A 181 -20.77 -16.14 14.36
N THR A 182 -20.88 -16.84 15.49
CA THR A 182 -20.56 -18.29 15.60
C THR A 182 -21.27 -19.11 14.53
N ASP A 183 -22.56 -18.86 14.27
CA ASP A 183 -23.35 -19.57 13.28
C ASP A 183 -23.08 -19.13 11.83
N MET A 184 -22.26 -18.09 11.64
CA MET A 184 -21.89 -17.55 10.33
C MET A 184 -20.53 -18.05 9.85
N VAL A 185 -19.65 -18.49 10.75
CA VAL A 185 -18.33 -19.01 10.37
C VAL A 185 -18.47 -20.20 9.42
N GLY A 186 -17.73 -20.15 8.32
CA GLY A 186 -17.80 -21.15 7.24
C GLY A 186 -18.88 -20.90 6.19
N LYS A 187 -19.82 -19.99 6.43
CA LYS A 187 -20.78 -19.57 5.39
C LYS A 187 -20.07 -18.63 4.37
N MET A 188 -20.70 -18.50 3.23
CA MET A 188 -20.24 -17.62 2.15
C MET A 188 -21.07 -16.34 2.12
N VAL A 189 -20.44 -15.22 1.87
CA VAL A 189 -21.09 -13.97 1.50
C VAL A 189 -20.90 -13.71 0.01
N LYS A 190 -21.88 -13.09 -0.61
CA LYS A 190 -21.75 -12.58 -1.98
C LYS A 190 -21.18 -11.17 -1.92
N LEU A 191 -19.93 -11.02 -2.33
CA LEU A 191 -19.25 -9.72 -2.34
C LEU A 191 -20.05 -8.73 -3.20
N PRO A 192 -20.55 -7.62 -2.61
CA PRO A 192 -21.32 -6.63 -3.35
C PRO A 192 -20.53 -6.07 -4.54
N LEU A 193 -21.25 -5.63 -5.56
CA LEU A 193 -20.72 -5.03 -6.80
C LEU A 193 -19.90 -5.97 -7.69
N VAL A 194 -19.20 -6.94 -7.09
CA VAL A 194 -18.32 -7.91 -7.78
C VAL A 194 -19.06 -9.23 -8.06
N GLY A 195 -19.77 -9.75 -7.07
CA GLY A 195 -20.51 -11.01 -7.16
C GLY A 195 -19.71 -12.25 -6.73
N ARG A 196 -18.41 -12.13 -6.43
CA ARG A 196 -17.55 -13.21 -5.93
C ARG A 196 -18.09 -13.75 -4.61
N LEU A 197 -18.04 -15.08 -4.43
CA LEU A 197 -18.34 -15.71 -3.15
C LEU A 197 -17.06 -15.75 -2.31
N ILE A 198 -17.13 -15.21 -1.09
CA ILE A 198 -16.02 -15.16 -0.16
C ILE A 198 -16.44 -15.74 1.20
N PRO A 199 -15.58 -16.50 1.90
CA PRO A 199 -15.92 -17.14 3.16
C PRO A 199 -15.91 -16.17 4.33
N ILE A 200 -16.73 -16.48 5.34
CA ILE A 200 -16.59 -15.94 6.69
C ILE A 200 -15.65 -16.87 7.45
N VAL A 201 -14.53 -16.34 7.94
CA VAL A 201 -13.47 -17.08 8.64
C VAL A 201 -13.35 -16.63 10.09
N ALA A 202 -12.91 -17.53 10.97
CA ALA A 202 -12.59 -17.20 12.35
C ALA A 202 -11.09 -16.86 12.47
N ASP A 203 -10.76 -15.68 12.98
CA ASP A 203 -9.39 -15.25 13.23
C ASP A 203 -9.33 -14.25 14.39
N GLU A 204 -8.38 -14.42 15.31
CA GLU A 204 -8.16 -13.56 16.48
C GLU A 204 -7.78 -12.11 16.13
N TYR A 205 -7.48 -11.84 14.87
CA TYR A 205 -7.25 -10.49 14.36
C TYR A 205 -8.49 -9.59 14.53
N SER A 206 -9.68 -10.14 14.40
CA SER A 206 -10.93 -9.41 14.57
C SER A 206 -11.18 -9.12 16.05
N ASP A 207 -11.39 -7.85 16.38
CA ASP A 207 -11.67 -7.40 17.74
C ASP A 207 -13.19 -7.21 17.92
N PRO A 208 -13.86 -8.03 18.75
CA PRO A 208 -15.32 -7.95 18.96
C PRO A 208 -15.80 -6.60 19.50
N GLU A 209 -14.91 -5.85 20.16
CA GLU A 209 -15.23 -4.55 20.76
C GLU A 209 -15.05 -3.38 19.77
N LYS A 210 -14.45 -3.63 18.59
CA LYS A 210 -14.22 -2.61 17.59
C LYS A 210 -15.20 -2.69 16.43
N GLY A 211 -15.86 -1.57 16.14
CA GLY A 211 -16.77 -1.45 15.01
C GLY A 211 -17.91 -2.45 15.08
N THR A 212 -18.02 -3.32 14.08
CA THR A 212 -19.02 -4.40 14.02
C THR A 212 -18.49 -5.73 14.59
N GLY A 213 -17.19 -5.83 14.86
CA GLY A 213 -16.52 -7.09 15.16
C GLY A 213 -16.24 -7.96 13.93
N ALA A 214 -16.72 -7.55 12.75
CA ALA A 214 -16.47 -8.22 11.50
C ALA A 214 -15.56 -7.35 10.60
N VAL A 215 -14.48 -7.92 10.11
CA VAL A 215 -13.46 -7.23 9.32
C VAL A 215 -13.41 -7.83 7.92
N LYS A 216 -13.56 -7.00 6.89
CA LYS A 216 -13.29 -7.43 5.52
C LYS A 216 -11.81 -7.74 5.35
N ILE A 217 -11.46 -8.77 4.61
CA ILE A 217 -10.07 -9.19 4.41
C ILE A 217 -9.69 -9.04 2.94
N THR A 218 -8.72 -8.15 2.71
CA THR A 218 -8.14 -7.83 1.39
C THR A 218 -6.64 -8.10 1.38
N PRO A 219 -6.18 -9.33 1.25
CA PRO A 219 -4.78 -9.70 1.49
C PRO A 219 -3.76 -9.02 0.57
N ALA A 220 -4.19 -8.53 -0.59
CA ALA A 220 -3.30 -7.81 -1.52
C ALA A 220 -3.15 -6.31 -1.21
N HIS A 221 -3.93 -5.74 -0.27
CA HIS A 221 -4.00 -4.29 -0.03
C HIS A 221 -3.94 -3.86 1.43
N ASP A 222 -3.64 -4.78 2.35
CA ASP A 222 -3.41 -4.51 3.76
C ASP A 222 -2.42 -5.53 4.35
N PHE A 223 -1.45 -5.07 5.14
CA PHE A 223 -0.41 -5.93 5.72
C PHE A 223 -0.98 -6.92 6.75
N ASN A 224 -1.96 -6.50 7.54
CA ASN A 224 -2.58 -7.38 8.52
C ASN A 224 -3.49 -8.40 7.83
N ASP A 225 -4.26 -7.95 6.83
CA ASP A 225 -5.12 -8.83 6.03
C ASP A 225 -4.28 -9.87 5.25
N PHE A 226 -3.06 -9.50 4.85
CA PHE A 226 -2.12 -10.43 4.22
C PHE A 226 -1.76 -11.60 5.14
N GLU A 227 -1.52 -11.34 6.42
CA GLU A 227 -1.22 -12.38 7.40
C GLU A 227 -2.46 -13.23 7.75
N VAL A 228 -3.65 -12.61 7.87
CA VAL A 228 -4.92 -13.35 7.99
C VAL A 228 -5.13 -14.23 6.76
N GLY A 229 -4.91 -13.67 5.57
CA GLY A 229 -5.01 -14.43 4.31
C GLY A 229 -4.13 -15.66 4.26
N LYS A 230 -2.90 -15.58 4.79
CA LYS A 230 -2.03 -16.75 4.90
C LYS A 230 -2.56 -17.80 5.87
N ARG A 231 -3.02 -17.38 7.05
CA ARG A 231 -3.55 -18.30 8.08
C ARG A 231 -4.81 -19.01 7.64
N CYS A 232 -5.69 -18.29 6.93
CA CYS A 232 -7.00 -18.78 6.50
C CYS A 232 -7.03 -19.25 5.04
N ASP A 233 -5.87 -19.35 4.35
CA ASP A 233 -5.74 -19.78 2.95
C ASP A 233 -6.64 -18.97 2.00
N LEU A 234 -6.70 -17.65 2.18
CA LEU A 234 -7.49 -16.76 1.32
C LEU A 234 -6.70 -16.32 0.09
N ALA A 235 -7.39 -16.14 -1.03
CA ALA A 235 -6.79 -15.65 -2.26
C ALA A 235 -6.24 -14.22 -2.11
N ARG A 236 -5.25 -13.87 -2.93
CA ARG A 236 -4.65 -12.53 -3.00
C ARG A 236 -5.08 -11.88 -4.30
N VAL A 237 -6.12 -11.09 -4.24
CA VAL A 237 -6.68 -10.39 -5.40
C VAL A 237 -6.14 -8.98 -5.45
N ASN A 238 -5.21 -8.72 -6.36
CA ASN A 238 -4.71 -7.37 -6.61
C ASN A 238 -5.73 -6.59 -7.45
N ILE A 239 -6.05 -5.36 -7.02
CA ILE A 239 -6.98 -4.47 -7.72
C ILE A 239 -6.37 -3.14 -8.13
N LEU A 240 -5.14 -2.85 -7.74
CA LEU A 240 -4.46 -1.59 -8.05
C LEU A 240 -3.24 -1.83 -8.95
N ASP A 241 -3.01 -0.93 -9.87
CA ASP A 241 -1.78 -0.86 -10.67
C ASP A 241 -0.69 -0.04 -9.97
N GLU A 242 0.46 0.12 -10.62
CA GLU A 242 1.58 0.90 -10.09
C GLU A 242 1.30 2.40 -9.91
N HIS A 243 0.22 2.92 -10.48
CA HIS A 243 -0.25 4.30 -10.31
C HIS A 243 -1.31 4.42 -9.22
N ALA A 244 -1.66 3.32 -8.54
CA ALA A 244 -2.79 3.19 -7.63
C ALA A 244 -4.15 3.51 -8.32
N ALA A 245 -4.27 3.19 -9.58
CA ALA A 245 -5.54 3.13 -10.29
C ALA A 245 -6.08 1.68 -10.26
N ILE A 246 -7.39 1.53 -10.36
CA ILE A 246 -8.02 0.21 -10.49
C ILE A 246 -7.52 -0.45 -11.77
N ILE A 247 -7.01 -1.68 -11.65
CA ILE A 247 -6.47 -2.44 -12.79
C ILE A 247 -7.48 -2.57 -13.92
N ASP A 248 -6.96 -2.67 -15.15
CA ASP A 248 -7.72 -2.93 -16.37
C ASP A 248 -7.08 -4.09 -17.13
N GLY A 249 -7.78 -4.63 -18.15
CA GLY A 249 -7.30 -5.73 -18.98
C GLY A 249 -7.53 -7.11 -18.37
N GLY A 250 -6.70 -8.10 -18.75
CA GLY A 250 -6.92 -9.51 -18.44
C GLY A 250 -6.92 -9.85 -16.95
N GLU A 251 -6.04 -9.25 -16.16
CA GLU A 251 -6.00 -9.45 -14.70
C GLU A 251 -7.28 -8.94 -14.03
N ALA A 252 -7.83 -7.81 -14.49
CA ALA A 252 -9.11 -7.31 -14.01
C ALA A 252 -10.28 -8.22 -14.37
N GLU A 253 -10.20 -8.92 -15.51
CA GLU A 253 -11.21 -9.92 -15.92
C GLU A 253 -11.10 -11.19 -15.09
N GLU A 254 -9.90 -11.68 -14.84
CA GLU A 254 -9.63 -12.84 -13.99
C GLU A 254 -10.14 -12.64 -12.57
N HIS A 255 -10.08 -11.41 -12.08
CA HIS A 255 -10.51 -11.05 -10.73
C HIS A 255 -11.95 -10.51 -10.66
N ASP A 256 -12.74 -10.62 -11.72
CA ASP A 256 -14.13 -10.15 -11.79
C ASP A 256 -14.30 -8.66 -11.44
N ILE A 257 -13.27 -7.83 -11.68
CA ILE A 257 -13.37 -6.40 -11.42
C ILE A 257 -14.37 -5.76 -12.39
N PRO A 258 -15.43 -5.09 -11.89
CA PRO A 258 -16.44 -4.50 -12.77
C PRO A 258 -15.85 -3.44 -13.70
N LYS A 259 -16.23 -3.48 -14.97
CA LYS A 259 -15.73 -2.54 -16.00
C LYS A 259 -15.92 -1.07 -15.63
N THR A 260 -16.95 -0.78 -14.84
CA THR A 260 -17.28 0.58 -14.37
C THR A 260 -16.14 1.22 -13.56
N TYR A 261 -15.34 0.43 -12.84
CA TYR A 261 -14.27 0.95 -11.96
C TYR A 261 -12.88 0.92 -12.61
N ARG A 262 -12.69 0.13 -13.67
CA ARG A 262 -11.38 -0.09 -14.30
C ARG A 262 -10.78 1.21 -14.79
N GLY A 263 -9.49 1.42 -14.52
CA GLY A 263 -8.75 2.62 -14.85
C GLY A 263 -9.07 3.86 -14.00
N MET A 264 -10.00 3.77 -13.04
CA MET A 264 -10.26 4.87 -12.13
C MET A 264 -9.12 5.02 -11.12
N ASP A 265 -8.73 6.27 -10.82
CA ASP A 265 -7.94 6.57 -9.64
C ASP A 265 -8.61 6.02 -8.37
N ARG A 266 -7.83 5.52 -7.41
CA ARG A 266 -8.33 4.90 -6.16
C ARG A 266 -9.36 5.75 -5.41
N PHE A 267 -9.18 7.08 -5.35
CA PHE A 267 -10.13 7.96 -4.64
C PHE A 267 -11.39 8.23 -5.45
N GLN A 268 -11.30 8.22 -6.78
CA GLN A 268 -12.47 8.24 -7.65
C GLN A 268 -13.27 6.94 -7.53
N ALA A 269 -12.57 5.79 -7.54
CA ALA A 269 -13.17 4.48 -7.33
C ALA A 269 -13.84 4.39 -5.93
N ARG A 270 -13.20 4.92 -4.89
CA ARG A 270 -13.79 5.00 -3.54
C ARG A 270 -15.13 5.68 -3.54
N LEU A 271 -15.23 6.87 -4.15
CA LEU A 271 -16.49 7.60 -4.23
C LEU A 271 -17.54 6.86 -5.07
N ALA A 272 -17.13 6.23 -6.18
CA ALA A 272 -18.04 5.45 -7.04
C ALA A 272 -18.59 4.24 -6.27
N VAL A 273 -17.75 3.47 -5.59
CA VAL A 273 -18.15 2.34 -4.75
C VAL A 273 -19.16 2.76 -3.68
N ILE A 274 -18.92 3.88 -2.98
CA ILE A 274 -19.86 4.37 -1.95
C ILE A 274 -21.22 4.69 -2.57
N LYS A 275 -21.26 5.34 -3.73
CA LYS A 275 -22.50 5.66 -4.47
C LYS A 275 -23.25 4.40 -4.88
N ASP A 276 -22.53 3.43 -5.43
CA ASP A 276 -23.15 2.20 -5.93
C ASP A 276 -23.64 1.30 -4.78
N MET A 277 -22.90 1.25 -3.65
CA MET A 277 -23.36 0.58 -2.43
C MET A 277 -24.60 1.23 -1.84
N HIS A 278 -24.70 2.56 -1.87
CA HIS A 278 -25.91 3.26 -1.45
C HIS A 278 -27.08 2.97 -2.40
N ALA A 279 -26.87 3.04 -3.72
CA ALA A 279 -27.89 2.75 -4.72
C ALA A 279 -28.44 1.30 -4.64
N ALA A 280 -27.59 0.36 -4.16
CA ALA A 280 -27.96 -1.03 -3.94
C ALA A 280 -28.58 -1.30 -2.54
N ASP A 281 -28.81 -0.27 -1.70
CA ASP A 281 -29.25 -0.37 -0.30
C ASP A 281 -28.30 -1.20 0.58
N LEU A 282 -27.01 -1.22 0.25
CA LEU A 282 -25.98 -1.97 0.97
C LEU A 282 -25.05 -1.08 1.81
N LEU A 283 -25.17 0.24 1.71
CA LEU A 283 -24.53 1.19 2.62
C LEU A 283 -25.35 1.31 3.90
N ALA A 284 -24.82 0.85 5.02
CA ALA A 284 -25.52 0.89 6.32
C ALA A 284 -25.39 2.25 7.00
N LYS A 285 -24.16 2.80 7.06
CA LYS A 285 -23.87 4.13 7.63
C LYS A 285 -22.51 4.66 7.19
N ILE A 286 -22.34 5.96 7.39
CA ILE A 286 -21.04 6.66 7.33
C ILE A 286 -20.84 7.35 8.66
N GLU A 287 -19.67 7.21 9.26
CA GLU A 287 -19.34 7.92 10.50
C GLU A 287 -17.95 8.53 10.45
N PRO A 288 -17.75 9.66 11.15
CA PRO A 288 -16.42 10.25 11.26
C PRO A 288 -15.47 9.32 12.01
N THR A 289 -14.25 9.25 11.53
CA THR A 289 -13.19 8.54 12.23
C THR A 289 -11.90 9.36 12.23
N THR A 290 -10.98 8.99 13.09
CA THR A 290 -9.61 9.51 13.08
C THR A 290 -8.66 8.33 13.06
N HIS A 291 -7.82 8.27 12.05
CA HIS A 291 -6.75 7.28 11.97
C HIS A 291 -5.56 7.83 11.18
N GLN A 292 -4.46 7.11 11.23
CA GLN A 292 -3.24 7.49 10.55
C GLN A 292 -3.24 6.93 9.12
N VAL A 293 -2.91 7.79 8.16
CA VAL A 293 -2.76 7.45 6.74
C VAL A 293 -1.28 7.55 6.38
N PRO A 294 -0.68 6.47 5.83
CA PRO A 294 0.73 6.47 5.48
C PRO A 294 1.00 7.36 4.25
N HIS A 295 2.01 8.21 4.35
CA HIS A 295 2.49 9.06 3.25
C HIS A 295 3.99 8.87 3.04
N GLY A 296 4.45 8.98 1.80
CA GLY A 296 5.89 9.01 1.50
C GLY A 296 6.52 10.34 1.95
N ASP A 297 7.62 10.29 2.68
CA ASP A 297 8.33 11.46 3.21
C ASP A 297 8.76 12.45 2.13
N ARG A 298 9.10 11.95 0.94
CA ARG A 298 9.57 12.73 -0.21
C ARG A 298 8.49 13.12 -1.21
N SER A 299 7.50 12.25 -1.38
CA SER A 299 6.41 12.47 -2.34
C SER A 299 5.26 13.25 -1.75
N SER A 300 5.05 13.14 -0.43
CA SER A 300 3.84 13.54 0.30
C SER A 300 2.57 12.89 -0.25
N GLU A 301 2.72 11.77 -0.98
CA GLU A 301 1.62 11.00 -1.55
C GLU A 301 1.19 9.90 -0.58
N VAL A 302 -0.09 9.54 -0.59
CA VAL A 302 -0.59 8.38 0.18
C VAL A 302 0.04 7.11 -0.38
N ILE A 303 0.68 6.35 0.51
CA ILE A 303 1.34 5.08 0.20
C ILE A 303 0.31 3.96 0.14
N GLU A 304 0.50 3.02 -0.80
CA GLU A 304 -0.32 1.83 -0.91
C GLU A 304 0.44 0.56 -0.51
N PRO A 305 -0.15 -0.32 0.30
CA PRO A 305 0.31 -1.71 0.33
C PRO A 305 0.14 -2.31 -1.07
N PHE A 306 1.24 -2.73 -1.68
CA PHE A 306 1.26 -3.21 -3.06
C PHE A 306 1.98 -4.53 -3.19
N LEU A 307 1.32 -5.51 -3.83
CA LEU A 307 1.83 -6.86 -4.00
C LEU A 307 2.76 -6.90 -5.22
N THR A 308 4.06 -6.99 -4.99
CA THR A 308 5.05 -7.00 -6.07
C THR A 308 6.22 -7.91 -5.77
N ASP A 309 6.91 -8.35 -6.82
CA ASP A 309 8.15 -9.11 -6.72
C ASP A 309 9.29 -8.21 -6.23
N GLN A 310 9.93 -8.61 -5.14
CA GLN A 310 11.07 -7.91 -4.58
C GLN A 310 12.20 -8.89 -4.27
N TRP A 311 13.43 -8.37 -4.18
CA TRP A 311 14.59 -9.10 -3.69
C TRP A 311 14.64 -9.02 -2.17
N TYR A 312 14.85 -10.17 -1.54
CA TYR A 312 15.00 -10.33 -0.11
C TYR A 312 16.31 -11.02 0.22
N GLU A 313 16.84 -10.72 1.39
CA GLU A 313 17.99 -11.42 1.95
C GLU A 313 17.61 -12.15 3.25
N ASN A 314 18.24 -13.28 3.50
CA ASN A 314 18.12 -13.99 4.77
C ASN A 314 19.09 -13.37 5.79
N ALA A 315 18.67 -12.23 6.36
CA ALA A 315 19.47 -11.46 7.30
C ALA A 315 19.79 -12.25 8.58
N GLU A 316 18.93 -13.18 9.00
CA GLU A 316 19.16 -14.02 10.17
C GLU A 316 20.42 -14.89 10.00
N GLU A 317 20.55 -15.58 8.88
CA GLU A 317 21.72 -16.40 8.60
C GLU A 317 22.99 -15.55 8.41
N LEU A 318 22.88 -14.42 7.77
CA LEU A 318 23.99 -13.48 7.57
C LEU A 318 24.48 -12.84 8.87
N ALA A 319 23.59 -12.63 9.83
CA ALA A 319 23.92 -12.03 11.12
C ALA A 319 24.64 -13.00 12.07
N LYS A 320 24.41 -14.30 11.96
CA LYS A 320 25.00 -15.31 12.90
C LYS A 320 26.52 -15.22 13.06
N PRO A 321 27.31 -15.23 11.97
CA PRO A 321 28.76 -15.15 12.10
C PRO A 321 29.24 -13.80 12.65
N ALA A 322 28.55 -12.70 12.29
CA ALA A 322 28.89 -11.37 12.78
C ALA A 322 28.61 -11.22 14.28
N LEU A 323 27.49 -11.75 14.76
CA LEU A 323 27.16 -11.79 16.19
C LEU A 323 28.15 -12.67 16.96
N ALA A 324 28.51 -13.84 16.41
CA ALA A 324 29.46 -14.72 17.03
C ALA A 324 30.85 -14.07 17.18
N ALA A 325 31.34 -13.36 16.16
CA ALA A 325 32.59 -12.62 16.21
C ALA A 325 32.57 -11.54 17.31
N VAL A 326 31.54 -10.74 17.40
CA VAL A 326 31.41 -9.70 18.44
C VAL A 326 31.31 -10.31 19.84
N GLN A 327 30.55 -11.40 20.00
CA GLN A 327 30.42 -12.09 21.30
C GLN A 327 31.66 -12.87 21.69
N GLY A 328 32.42 -13.40 20.72
CA GLY A 328 33.67 -14.10 20.90
C GLY A 328 34.87 -13.20 21.26
N GLY A 329 34.74 -11.89 21.04
CA GLY A 329 35.78 -10.90 21.32
C GLY A 329 36.86 -10.81 20.24
N ASP A 330 36.53 -11.20 19.00
CA ASP A 330 37.42 -11.12 17.82
C ASP A 330 37.43 -9.72 17.19
#